data_0363d2823a5fdf0eb66d7e1db8ad8f8f
#
_entry.id   0363d2823a5fdf0eb66d7e1db8ad8f8f
#
_cell.length_a   1.000
_cell.length_b   1.000
_cell.length_c   1.000
_cell.angle_alpha   90.00
_cell.angle_beta   90.00
_cell.angle_gamma   90.00
#
_symmetry.space_group_name_H-M   'P 1'
#
loop_
_entity.id
_entity.type
_entity.pdbx_description
1 polymer ?
#
loop_
_entity_poly.entity_id
_entity_poly.type
_entity_poly.pdbx_seq_one_letter_code
_entity_poly.pdbx_strand_id
1 'polypeptide(L)'
;MNKRILFLVVLILTVISRGSRKTVSHKPNTSTVTLRNLTSKFEGQNSYQVKKILNDAEDFLGAPYKLGGTSKSGLDCSGLVIKVYNENKVKMPRRSIDQAQQGKKIEIWEAKPGDLLFFATNGNGAVSHVGIVKEIKNRGEITFIHASTSKGVIVSSLNEKYWNKAFLFAKRVL
;
A
#
# COMPACT_ATOMS: atom_id res chain seq x y z
N MET A 1 4.88 -90.45 -45.89
CA MET A 1 5.83 -89.73 -45.02
C MET A 1 5.24 -88.38 -44.71
N ASN A 2 4.40 -88.30 -43.66
CA ASN A 2 3.63 -87.07 -43.32
C ASN A 2 4.12 -86.47 -42.02
N LYS A 3 4.68 -85.26 -42.15
CA LYS A 3 5.08 -84.45 -41.01
C LYS A 3 3.87 -83.65 -40.51
N ARG A 4 3.37 -84.03 -39.38
CA ARG A 4 2.32 -83.25 -38.70
C ARG A 4 2.97 -82.04 -38.01
N ILE A 5 2.62 -80.85 -38.45
CA ILE A 5 3.03 -79.59 -37.87
C ILE A 5 2.02 -79.30 -36.75
N LEU A 6 2.52 -79.28 -35.52
CA LEU A 6 1.74 -78.91 -34.34
C LEU A 6 1.76 -77.39 -34.17
N PHE A 7 0.67 -76.72 -34.37
CA PHE A 7 0.52 -75.26 -34.09
C PHE A 7 0.21 -75.08 -32.60
N LEU A 8 1.17 -74.56 -31.88
CA LEU A 8 1.01 -74.08 -30.49
C LEU A 8 0.44 -72.66 -30.58
N VAL A 9 -0.82 -72.50 -30.22
CA VAL A 9 -1.45 -71.18 -30.07
C VAL A 9 -1.11 -70.66 -28.70
N VAL A 10 -0.17 -69.72 -28.63
CA VAL A 10 0.16 -69.02 -27.41
C VAL A 10 -0.84 -67.87 -27.24
N LEU A 11 -1.77 -68.02 -26.28
CA LEU A 11 -2.75 -67.01 -25.94
C LEU A 11 -2.04 -66.00 -25.01
N ILE A 12 -1.63 -64.84 -25.55
CA ILE A 12 -1.07 -63.73 -24.79
C ILE A 12 -2.23 -62.93 -24.16
N LEU A 13 -2.48 -63.16 -22.91
CA LEU A 13 -3.37 -62.33 -22.07
C LEU A 13 -2.67 -61.00 -21.77
N THR A 14 -2.98 -59.92 -22.55
CA THR A 14 -2.58 -58.57 -22.22
C THR A 14 -3.49 -58.06 -21.12
N VAL A 15 -3.00 -58.01 -19.90
CA VAL A 15 -3.65 -57.33 -18.75
C VAL A 15 -3.50 -55.84 -18.98
N ILE A 16 -4.55 -55.19 -19.47
CA ILE A 16 -4.62 -53.73 -19.57
C ILE A 16 -4.87 -53.18 -18.16
N SER A 17 -3.81 -52.83 -17.48
CA SER A 17 -3.88 -52.10 -16.24
C SER A 17 -4.36 -50.66 -16.52
N ARG A 18 -5.67 -50.41 -16.30
CA ARG A 18 -6.23 -49.05 -16.28
C ARG A 18 -5.73 -48.34 -15.03
N GLY A 19 -4.57 -47.72 -15.12
CA GLY A 19 -4.10 -46.76 -14.12
C GLY A 19 -5.05 -45.56 -14.05
N SER A 20 -5.92 -45.54 -13.04
CA SER A 20 -6.78 -44.38 -12.74
C SER A 20 -5.87 -43.21 -12.37
N ARG A 21 -5.58 -42.32 -13.33
CA ARG A 21 -4.93 -41.04 -13.04
C ARG A 21 -5.89 -40.18 -12.23
N LYS A 22 -5.68 -40.11 -10.91
CA LYS A 22 -6.32 -39.09 -10.08
C LYS A 22 -5.82 -37.74 -10.57
N THR A 23 -6.61 -37.03 -11.34
CA THR A 23 -6.42 -35.61 -11.62
C THR A 23 -6.54 -34.87 -10.30
N VAL A 24 -5.41 -34.48 -9.73
CA VAL A 24 -5.38 -33.54 -8.62
C VAL A 24 -5.85 -32.21 -9.18
N SER A 25 -7.13 -31.91 -8.97
CA SER A 25 -7.69 -30.58 -9.25
C SER A 25 -7.01 -29.60 -8.29
N HIS A 26 -5.98 -28.94 -8.78
CA HIS A 26 -5.37 -27.81 -8.10
C HIS A 26 -6.35 -26.65 -8.18
N LYS A 27 -7.30 -26.57 -7.22
CA LYS A 27 -8.07 -25.34 -7.03
C LYS A 27 -7.05 -24.23 -6.76
N PRO A 28 -6.99 -23.18 -7.60
CA PRO A 28 -6.17 -22.03 -7.26
C PRO A 28 -6.67 -21.51 -5.92
N ASN A 29 -5.81 -21.57 -4.91
CA ASN A 29 -6.08 -21.00 -3.60
C ASN A 29 -6.03 -19.48 -3.77
N THR A 30 -7.08 -18.90 -4.34
CA THR A 30 -7.26 -17.46 -4.44
C THR A 30 -7.57 -16.99 -3.03
N SER A 31 -6.52 -16.80 -2.24
CA SER A 31 -6.63 -16.10 -0.96
C SER A 31 -7.14 -14.69 -1.27
N THR A 32 -8.45 -14.51 -1.16
CA THR A 32 -9.09 -13.21 -1.28
C THR A 32 -8.53 -12.35 -0.15
N VAL A 33 -7.60 -11.46 -0.50
CA VAL A 33 -7.04 -10.53 0.48
C VAL A 33 -8.12 -9.54 0.86
N THR A 34 -8.73 -9.75 2.03
CA THR A 34 -9.68 -8.82 2.61
C THR A 34 -8.93 -7.54 3.00
N LEU A 35 -9.28 -6.42 2.37
CA LEU A 35 -8.77 -5.11 2.75
C LEU A 35 -9.43 -4.63 4.04
N ARG A 36 -8.69 -3.87 4.86
CA ARG A 36 -9.22 -3.24 6.06
C ARG A 36 -10.17 -2.11 5.67
N ASN A 37 -11.19 -1.87 6.46
CA ASN A 37 -12.04 -0.69 6.30
C ASN A 37 -11.32 0.53 6.91
N LEU A 38 -10.59 1.28 6.08
CA LEU A 38 -9.82 2.46 6.47
C LEU A 38 -10.54 3.73 5.97
N THR A 39 -11.58 4.12 6.69
CA THR A 39 -12.40 5.30 6.38
C THR A 39 -12.41 6.29 7.54
N SER A 40 -12.66 7.57 7.24
CA SER A 40 -12.85 8.63 8.22
C SER A 40 -14.32 9.01 8.33
N LYS A 41 -14.70 9.52 9.51
CA LYS A 41 -16.01 10.13 9.79
C LYS A 41 -15.98 11.66 9.80
N PHE A 42 -14.88 12.26 9.33
CA PHE A 42 -14.74 13.70 9.34
C PHE A 42 -15.65 14.35 8.28
N GLU A 43 -16.52 15.26 8.74
CA GLU A 43 -17.44 16.06 7.90
C GLU A 43 -17.25 17.57 8.13
N GLY A 44 -16.20 17.95 8.86
CA GLY A 44 -15.93 19.33 9.25
C GLY A 44 -15.22 20.16 8.17
N GLN A 45 -15.06 21.45 8.46
CA GLN A 45 -14.24 22.34 7.64
C GLN A 45 -12.80 22.38 8.15
N ASN A 46 -11.85 22.55 7.23
CA ASN A 46 -10.44 22.72 7.55
C ASN A 46 -10.18 24.12 8.12
N SER A 47 -9.34 24.19 9.16
CA SER A 47 -8.80 25.47 9.65
C SER A 47 -7.98 26.17 8.56
N TYR A 48 -7.74 27.47 8.72
CA TYR A 48 -6.89 28.24 7.80
C TYR A 48 -5.49 27.62 7.67
N GLN A 49 -4.88 27.20 8.79
CA GLN A 49 -3.55 26.59 8.82
C GLN A 49 -3.53 25.25 8.04
N VAL A 50 -4.55 24.40 8.22
CA VAL A 50 -4.66 23.14 7.46
C VAL A 50 -4.80 23.41 5.97
N LYS A 51 -5.65 24.36 5.57
CA LYS A 51 -5.81 24.76 4.15
C LYS A 51 -4.48 25.21 3.56
N LYS A 52 -3.72 26.03 4.29
CA LYS A 52 -2.43 26.52 3.82
C LYS A 52 -1.41 25.36 3.65
N ILE A 53 -1.32 24.46 4.64
CA ILE A 53 -0.46 23.27 4.56
C ILE A 53 -0.79 22.42 3.32
N LEU A 54 -2.09 22.22 3.05
CA LEU A 54 -2.51 21.41 1.89
C LEU A 54 -2.20 22.09 0.57
N ASN A 55 -2.43 23.40 0.46
CA ASN A 55 -2.07 24.17 -0.73
C ASN A 55 -0.55 24.12 -0.96
N ASP A 56 0.24 24.35 0.08
CA ASP A 56 1.71 24.28 -0.03
C ASP A 56 2.17 22.85 -0.42
N ALA A 57 1.48 21.79 0.03
CA ALA A 57 1.77 20.43 -0.39
C ALA A 57 1.40 20.17 -1.86
N GLU A 58 0.29 20.71 -2.32
CA GLU A 58 -0.17 20.59 -3.71
C GLU A 58 0.78 21.30 -4.70
N ASP A 59 1.46 22.38 -4.31
CA ASP A 59 2.48 23.06 -5.10
C ASP A 59 3.69 22.16 -5.45
N PHE A 60 3.83 21.02 -4.78
CA PHE A 60 4.86 20.02 -5.07
C PHE A 60 4.36 18.85 -5.92
N LEU A 61 3.09 18.80 -6.31
CA LEU A 61 2.57 17.72 -7.16
C LEU A 61 3.39 17.63 -8.46
N GLY A 62 3.80 16.39 -8.81
CA GLY A 62 4.66 16.11 -9.95
C GLY A 62 6.16 16.33 -9.71
N ALA A 63 6.58 16.91 -8.58
CA ALA A 63 8.01 17.01 -8.25
C ALA A 63 8.63 15.61 -8.16
N PRO A 64 9.85 15.40 -8.69
CA PRO A 64 10.48 14.08 -8.73
C PRO A 64 10.85 13.59 -7.32
N TYR A 65 10.90 12.26 -7.16
CA TYR A 65 11.44 11.67 -5.95
C TYR A 65 12.96 11.79 -5.90
N LYS A 66 13.47 12.19 -4.75
CA LYS A 66 14.92 12.18 -4.47
C LYS A 66 15.14 11.84 -2.99
N LEU A 67 15.83 10.73 -2.73
CA LEU A 67 16.18 10.36 -1.35
C LEU A 67 17.01 11.48 -0.70
N GLY A 68 16.62 11.91 0.49
CA GLY A 68 17.22 13.05 1.19
C GLY A 68 16.77 14.42 0.68
N GLY A 69 15.94 14.47 -0.36
CA GLY A 69 15.50 15.74 -0.97
C GLY A 69 14.43 16.47 -0.16
N THR A 70 14.45 17.82 -0.24
CA THR A 70 13.54 18.74 0.47
C THR A 70 13.14 19.96 -0.39
N SER A 71 13.27 19.87 -1.72
CA SER A 71 12.98 20.98 -2.64
C SER A 71 12.20 20.52 -3.87
N LYS A 72 11.71 21.46 -4.69
CA LYS A 72 11.01 21.15 -5.96
C LYS A 72 11.85 20.34 -6.96
N SER A 73 13.18 20.38 -6.86
CA SER A 73 14.07 19.55 -7.68
C SER A 73 14.14 18.08 -7.22
N GLY A 74 13.50 17.75 -6.11
CA GLY A 74 13.37 16.39 -5.61
C GLY A 74 13.04 16.36 -4.11
N LEU A 75 12.10 15.49 -3.75
CA LEU A 75 11.64 15.27 -2.39
C LEU A 75 11.58 13.77 -2.08
N ASP A 76 11.93 13.39 -0.85
CA ASP A 76 11.44 12.12 -0.29
C ASP A 76 10.18 12.36 0.56
N CYS A 77 9.58 11.28 1.06
CA CYS A 77 8.31 11.34 1.79
C CYS A 77 8.35 12.25 3.02
N SER A 78 9.37 12.09 3.86
CA SER A 78 9.57 12.92 5.06
C SER A 78 10.08 14.32 4.74
N GLY A 79 10.78 14.49 3.62
CA GLY A 79 11.22 15.77 3.08
C GLY A 79 10.05 16.65 2.66
N LEU A 80 9.02 16.08 2.02
CA LEU A 80 7.78 16.79 1.73
C LEU A 80 7.10 17.28 3.01
N VAL A 81 6.97 16.41 4.02
CA VAL A 81 6.38 16.77 5.32
C VAL A 81 7.16 17.92 5.99
N ILE A 82 8.50 17.80 6.09
CA ILE A 82 9.34 18.89 6.65
C ILE A 82 9.11 20.21 5.92
N LYS A 83 9.18 20.17 4.60
CA LYS A 83 9.07 21.37 3.78
C LYS A 83 7.76 22.09 4.05
N VAL A 84 6.67 21.36 3.98
CA VAL A 84 5.33 21.94 4.10
C VAL A 84 5.02 22.38 5.55
N TYR A 85 5.33 21.54 6.54
CA TYR A 85 4.97 21.84 7.93
C TYR A 85 5.84 22.92 8.54
N ASN A 86 7.16 22.90 8.29
CA ASN A 86 8.08 23.92 8.84
C ASN A 86 7.77 25.31 8.28
N GLU A 87 7.39 25.44 7.01
CA GLU A 87 6.97 26.70 6.40
C GLU A 87 5.68 27.23 7.05
N ASN A 88 4.87 26.32 7.62
CA ASN A 88 3.67 26.66 8.39
C ASN A 88 3.91 26.68 9.91
N LYS A 89 5.17 26.86 10.35
CA LYS A 89 5.58 27.01 11.76
C LYS A 89 5.33 25.76 12.63
N VAL A 90 5.14 24.59 12.01
CA VAL A 90 5.03 23.30 12.70
C VAL A 90 6.33 22.53 12.50
N LYS A 91 7.17 22.54 13.54
CA LYS A 91 8.52 21.96 13.46
C LYS A 91 8.48 20.43 13.38
N MET A 92 9.05 19.87 12.32
CA MET A 92 9.06 18.43 12.05
C MET A 92 10.50 17.88 11.93
N PRO A 93 10.78 16.69 12.50
CA PRO A 93 12.08 16.04 12.35
C PRO A 93 12.29 15.52 10.92
N ARG A 94 13.57 15.22 10.56
CA ARG A 94 13.91 14.85 9.18
C ARG A 94 13.42 13.47 8.76
N ARG A 95 13.50 12.46 9.62
CA ARG A 95 13.16 11.08 9.24
C ARG A 95 11.71 10.75 9.55
N SER A 96 11.06 9.97 8.71
CA SER A 96 9.67 9.53 8.92
C SER A 96 9.47 8.81 10.25
N ILE A 97 10.45 8.03 10.70
CA ILE A 97 10.39 7.34 12.00
C ILE A 97 10.38 8.30 13.18
N ASP A 98 11.10 9.44 13.08
CA ASP A 98 11.13 10.47 14.12
C ASP A 98 9.86 11.35 14.04
N GLN A 99 9.33 11.59 12.83
CA GLN A 99 8.03 12.24 12.61
C GLN A 99 6.90 11.43 13.25
N ALA A 100 6.99 10.12 13.22
CA ALA A 100 6.03 9.22 13.85
C ALA A 100 5.99 9.33 15.39
N GLN A 101 6.99 9.96 16.01
CA GLN A 101 6.99 10.24 17.44
C GLN A 101 6.29 11.58 17.78
N GLN A 102 6.01 12.42 16.77
CA GLN A 102 5.39 13.72 16.98
C GLN A 102 3.87 13.62 17.11
N GLY A 103 3.27 14.54 17.86
CA GLY A 103 1.83 14.68 17.99
C GLY A 103 1.13 13.49 18.66
N LYS A 104 -0.20 13.50 18.58
CA LYS A 104 -1.07 12.48 19.19
C LYS A 104 -1.40 11.38 18.16
N LYS A 105 -1.29 10.10 18.54
CA LYS A 105 -1.84 9.01 17.76
C LYS A 105 -3.37 9.12 17.76
N ILE A 106 -3.99 8.95 16.59
CA ILE A 106 -5.44 8.98 16.41
C ILE A 106 -5.91 7.68 15.75
N GLU A 107 -7.16 7.37 15.96
CA GLU A 107 -7.81 6.29 15.24
C GLU A 107 -8.12 6.73 13.80
N ILE A 108 -8.15 5.79 12.87
CA ILE A 108 -8.29 6.14 11.44
C ILE A 108 -9.63 6.80 11.13
N TRP A 109 -10.69 6.45 11.84
CA TRP A 109 -11.99 7.10 11.66
C TRP A 109 -12.06 8.55 12.16
N GLU A 110 -11.06 8.99 12.95
CA GLU A 110 -10.90 10.38 13.38
C GLU A 110 -10.02 11.20 12.45
N ALA A 111 -9.42 10.56 11.43
CA ALA A 111 -8.50 11.23 10.52
C ALA A 111 -9.18 12.39 9.80
N LYS A 112 -8.48 13.52 9.70
CA LYS A 112 -8.92 14.71 8.99
C LYS A 112 -7.79 15.27 8.13
N PRO A 113 -8.08 16.12 7.15
CA PRO A 113 -7.05 16.79 6.36
C PRO A 113 -5.96 17.43 7.25
N GLY A 114 -4.69 17.27 6.86
CA GLY A 114 -3.53 17.70 7.62
C GLY A 114 -3.02 16.71 8.67
N ASP A 115 -3.67 15.57 8.91
CA ASP A 115 -3.09 14.49 9.72
C ASP A 115 -2.03 13.73 8.93
N LEU A 116 -1.09 13.08 9.62
CA LEU A 116 -0.03 12.27 9.01
C LEU A 116 -0.39 10.79 9.05
N LEU A 117 -0.22 10.11 7.92
CA LEU A 117 -0.35 8.66 7.78
C LEU A 117 1.04 8.02 7.69
N PHE A 118 1.28 6.98 8.47
CA PHE A 118 2.55 6.25 8.50
C PHE A 118 2.38 4.82 7.98
N PHE A 119 3.39 4.36 7.22
CA PHE A 119 3.34 3.10 6.50
C PHE A 119 4.63 2.29 6.65
N ALA A 120 4.49 0.95 6.58
CA ALA A 120 5.57 0.00 6.44
C ALA A 120 5.65 -0.48 4.97
N THR A 121 6.38 0.25 4.13
CA THR A 121 6.49 -0.05 2.69
C THR A 121 7.65 -0.99 2.34
N ASN A 122 8.55 -1.27 3.29
CA ASN A 122 9.72 -2.13 3.15
C ASN A 122 9.53 -3.56 3.68
N GLY A 123 8.30 -3.91 4.10
CA GLY A 123 7.93 -5.26 4.54
C GLY A 123 8.40 -5.69 5.93
N ASN A 124 9.16 -4.85 6.66
CA ASN A 124 9.68 -5.18 8.00
C ASN A 124 8.78 -4.73 9.16
N GLY A 125 7.60 -4.18 8.88
CA GLY A 125 6.65 -3.72 9.88
C GLY A 125 7.01 -2.38 10.56
N ALA A 126 8.18 -1.80 10.28
CA ALA A 126 8.61 -0.52 10.82
C ALA A 126 8.22 0.65 9.90
N VAL A 127 8.07 1.85 10.49
CA VAL A 127 7.78 3.07 9.72
C VAL A 127 8.89 3.33 8.71
N SER A 128 8.53 3.35 7.44
CA SER A 128 9.42 3.62 6.31
C SER A 128 8.88 4.66 5.33
N HIS A 129 7.60 5.07 5.50
CA HIS A 129 6.98 6.06 4.63
C HIS A 129 5.96 6.88 5.40
N VAL A 130 5.70 8.11 4.92
CA VAL A 130 4.74 9.05 5.49
C VAL A 130 4.02 9.80 4.36
N GLY A 131 2.76 10.14 4.59
CA GLY A 131 1.95 11.01 3.74
C GLY A 131 1.05 11.92 4.58
N ILE A 132 0.56 12.98 3.96
CA ILE A 132 -0.33 13.98 4.56
C ILE A 132 -1.75 13.70 4.09
N VAL A 133 -2.71 13.52 4.99
CA VAL A 133 -4.12 13.41 4.63
C VAL A 133 -4.53 14.66 3.86
N LYS A 134 -4.96 14.49 2.61
CA LYS A 134 -5.37 15.58 1.73
C LYS A 134 -6.84 15.89 1.88
N GLU A 135 -7.66 14.85 1.73
CA GLU A 135 -9.10 14.99 1.64
C GLU A 135 -9.80 13.74 2.16
N ILE A 136 -10.96 13.95 2.76
CA ILE A 136 -11.93 12.89 3.07
C ILE A 136 -13.05 13.02 2.04
N LYS A 137 -13.14 12.06 1.12
CA LYS A 137 -14.15 12.00 0.06
C LYS A 137 -15.44 11.33 0.55
N ASN A 138 -16.40 11.22 -0.34
CA ASN A 138 -17.67 10.54 -0.08
C ASN A 138 -17.43 9.15 0.51
N ARG A 139 -18.29 8.73 1.46
CA ARG A 139 -18.19 7.46 2.22
C ARG A 139 -16.94 7.34 3.09
N GLY A 140 -16.28 8.48 3.40
CA GLY A 140 -15.12 8.50 4.30
C GLY A 140 -13.81 8.03 3.66
N GLU A 141 -13.72 7.95 2.33
CA GLU A 141 -12.48 7.60 1.64
C GLU A 141 -11.39 8.63 1.93
N ILE A 142 -10.25 8.15 2.43
CA ILE A 142 -9.10 8.98 2.78
C ILE A 142 -8.13 9.03 1.60
N THR A 143 -7.89 10.23 1.06
CA THR A 143 -6.80 10.46 0.12
C THR A 143 -5.64 11.19 0.81
N PHE A 144 -4.42 10.96 0.35
CA PHE A 144 -3.23 11.55 0.94
C PHE A 144 -2.20 11.92 -0.12
N ILE A 145 -1.45 13.00 0.13
CA ILE A 145 -0.34 13.44 -0.70
C ILE A 145 0.98 12.94 -0.11
N HIS A 146 1.86 12.41 -0.97
CA HIS A 146 3.15 11.85 -0.57
C HIS A 146 4.14 11.82 -1.72
N ALA A 147 5.44 11.69 -1.44
CA ALA A 147 6.47 11.48 -2.45
C ALA A 147 6.67 9.98 -2.71
N SER A 148 6.12 9.50 -3.83
CA SER A 148 6.29 8.11 -4.32
C SER A 148 7.68 7.96 -4.95
N THR A 149 8.38 6.86 -4.65
CA THR A 149 9.70 6.55 -5.22
C THR A 149 9.71 6.44 -6.75
N SER A 150 8.60 6.02 -7.35
CA SER A 150 8.48 5.80 -8.80
C SER A 150 7.76 6.90 -9.57
N LYS A 151 6.94 7.71 -8.89
CA LYS A 151 6.05 8.71 -9.54
C LYS A 151 6.26 10.14 -9.03
N GLY A 152 7.18 10.34 -8.09
CA GLY A 152 7.35 11.66 -7.43
C GLY A 152 6.18 11.97 -6.51
N VAL A 153 5.89 13.26 -6.31
CA VAL A 153 4.81 13.70 -5.43
C VAL A 153 3.47 13.50 -6.10
N ILE A 154 2.62 12.68 -5.50
CA ILE A 154 1.30 12.29 -6.01
C ILE A 154 0.27 12.24 -4.88
N VAL A 155 -1.01 12.14 -5.28
CA VAL A 155 -2.12 11.79 -4.39
C VAL A 155 -2.49 10.32 -4.61
N SER A 156 -2.64 9.57 -3.50
CA SER A 156 -3.11 8.19 -3.50
C SER A 156 -4.31 8.02 -2.57
N SER A 157 -5.08 6.96 -2.78
CA SER A 157 -6.14 6.54 -1.85
C SER A 157 -5.62 5.54 -0.84
N LEU A 158 -5.99 5.71 0.44
CA LEU A 158 -5.68 4.73 1.49
C LEU A 158 -6.37 3.37 1.24
N ASN A 159 -7.41 3.34 0.40
CA ASN A 159 -8.14 2.14 0.00
C ASN A 159 -7.45 1.36 -1.13
N GLU A 160 -6.43 1.92 -1.79
CA GLU A 160 -5.60 1.16 -2.71
C GLU A 160 -4.94 -0.02 -1.98
N LYS A 161 -4.97 -1.21 -2.58
CA LYS A 161 -4.50 -2.47 -1.96
C LYS A 161 -3.10 -2.35 -1.34
N TYR A 162 -2.18 -1.65 -2.01
CA TYR A 162 -0.82 -1.46 -1.53
C TYR A 162 -0.80 -0.63 -0.24
N TRP A 163 -1.42 0.55 -0.26
CA TRP A 163 -1.44 1.47 0.88
C TRP A 163 -2.25 0.94 2.06
N ASN A 164 -3.39 0.29 1.77
CA ASN A 164 -4.20 -0.34 2.80
C ASN A 164 -3.43 -1.39 3.60
N LYS A 165 -2.63 -2.22 2.92
CA LYS A 165 -1.80 -3.24 3.57
C LYS A 165 -0.62 -2.64 4.34
N ALA A 166 0.02 -1.62 3.77
CA ALA A 166 1.20 -0.98 4.35
C ALA A 166 0.89 -0.03 5.51
N PHE A 167 -0.36 0.44 5.64
CA PHE A 167 -0.76 1.39 6.66
C PHE A 167 -0.54 0.86 8.08
N LEU A 168 0.10 1.67 8.93
CA LEU A 168 0.36 1.36 10.33
C LEU A 168 -0.57 2.13 11.27
N PHE A 169 -0.52 3.45 11.23
CA PHE A 169 -1.29 4.34 12.09
C PHE A 169 -1.30 5.79 11.57
N ALA A 170 -2.16 6.61 12.16
CA ALA A 170 -2.23 8.03 11.91
C ALA A 170 -1.81 8.87 13.12
N LYS A 171 -1.31 10.07 12.88
CA LYS A 171 -0.92 11.05 13.90
C LYS A 171 -1.46 12.43 13.58
N ARG A 172 -1.88 13.15 14.61
CA ARG A 172 -2.26 14.57 14.54
C ARG A 172 -1.18 15.41 15.20
N VAL A 173 -0.66 16.40 14.46
CA VAL A 173 0.39 17.33 14.88
C VAL A 173 -0.08 18.79 14.90
N LEU A 174 -1.35 19.02 14.51
CA LEU A 174 -2.03 20.33 14.43
C LEU A 174 -3.19 20.40 15.41
#